data_72c6b0ab455571efe305c9f88c22455d
#
_entry.id   72c6b0ab455571efe305c9f88c22455d
#
_cell.length_a   1.000
_cell.length_b   1.000
_cell.length_c   1.000
_cell.angle_alpha   90.00
_cell.angle_beta   90.00
_cell.angle_gamma   90.00
#
_symmetry.space_group_name_H-M   'P 1'
#
loop_
_entity.id
_entity.type
_entity.pdbx_description
1 polymer ?
#
loop_
_entity_poly.entity_id
_entity_poly.type
_entity_poly.pdbx_seq_one_letter_code
_entity_poly.pdbx_strand_id
1 'polypeptide(L)'
;LETPTVSLAALMSGDGTGDVEGSTPVTLDRYVDEILRSGLPGVRDLPAVAREAQLDAYLEQTVRRELAAPRARSARILADWLRTYAAAVSTTTSYDTITGAAARRDGPPPAVSTTRRYRDLLEAMWILEPVPGWSPSQNELSRTTTGDKHQLCDPALAAHLLHLGAAGLMGVGRPVQVALKGVPRRTRMLGPLFESLVVQSIQ
;
A
#
# COMPACT_ATOMS: atom_id res chain seq x y z
N LEU A 1 -16.78 16.00 -4.48
CA LEU A 1 -17.12 15.63 -3.11
C LEU A 1 -18.46 14.94 -3.13
N GLU A 2 -18.48 13.72 -2.66
CA GLU A 2 -19.70 12.90 -2.56
C GLU A 2 -20.57 13.42 -1.44
N THR A 3 -21.87 13.40 -1.64
CA THR A 3 -22.80 13.56 -0.52
C THR A 3 -22.76 12.26 0.28
N PRO A 4 -22.45 12.29 1.58
CA PRO A 4 -22.44 11.06 2.37
C PRO A 4 -23.84 10.46 2.39
N THR A 5 -23.97 9.24 1.93
CA THR A 5 -25.24 8.49 1.93
C THR A 5 -25.43 7.71 3.22
N VAL A 6 -24.33 7.39 3.90
CA VAL A 6 -24.32 6.61 5.15
C VAL A 6 -23.26 7.14 6.09
N SER A 7 -23.57 7.24 7.37
CA SER A 7 -22.61 7.58 8.42
C SER A 7 -22.00 6.31 9.00
N LEU A 8 -20.68 6.12 8.85
CA LEU A 8 -19.96 5.02 9.49
C LEU A 8 -20.09 5.07 11.02
N ALA A 9 -20.05 6.27 11.61
CA ALA A 9 -20.21 6.44 13.06
C ALA A 9 -21.59 5.96 13.52
N ALA A 10 -22.65 6.28 12.80
CA ALA A 10 -23.99 5.81 13.11
C ALA A 10 -24.16 4.29 12.93
N LEU A 11 -23.49 3.69 11.92
CA LEU A 11 -23.47 2.23 11.76
C LEU A 11 -22.74 1.54 12.90
N MET A 12 -21.64 2.10 13.37
CA MET A 12 -20.83 1.53 14.46
C MET A 12 -21.49 1.69 15.83
N SER A 13 -22.26 2.78 16.07
CA SER A 13 -23.02 3.00 17.31
C SER A 13 -24.30 2.18 17.37
N GLY A 14 -24.72 1.58 16.28
CA GLY A 14 -26.00 0.87 16.19
C GLY A 14 -27.24 1.80 16.07
N ASP A 15 -27.02 3.11 15.93
CA ASP A 15 -28.08 4.12 15.75
C ASP A 15 -28.57 4.18 14.30
N GLY A 16 -27.92 3.47 13.39
CA GLY A 16 -28.28 3.40 11.97
C GLY A 16 -29.41 2.42 11.74
N THR A 17 -30.39 2.81 10.92
CA THR A 17 -31.43 1.91 10.40
C THR A 17 -30.83 0.94 9.40
N GLY A 18 -30.17 -0.05 9.84
CA GLY A 18 -29.66 -1.29 9.20
C GLY A 18 -29.41 -1.40 7.69
N ASP A 19 -30.09 -0.64 6.87
CA ASP A 19 -30.00 -0.74 5.42
C ASP A 19 -29.02 0.30 4.86
N VAL A 20 -27.88 -0.19 4.38
CA VAL A 20 -26.92 0.62 3.62
C VAL A 20 -27.37 0.62 2.16
N GLU A 21 -28.24 1.55 1.81
CA GLU A 21 -28.71 1.75 0.45
C GLU A 21 -28.22 3.10 -0.08
N GLY A 22 -27.89 3.11 -1.35
CA GLY A 22 -27.51 4.35 -2.03
C GLY A 22 -26.85 4.07 -3.37
N SER A 23 -26.72 5.12 -4.16
CA SER A 23 -25.97 5.13 -5.41
C SER A 23 -25.06 6.36 -5.43
N THR A 24 -23.91 6.21 -6.03
CA THR A 24 -22.97 7.31 -6.24
C THR A 24 -22.79 7.57 -7.74
N PRO A 25 -22.68 8.82 -8.19
CA PRO A 25 -22.33 9.14 -9.57
C PRO A 25 -20.84 8.90 -9.85
N VAL A 26 -20.04 8.52 -8.83
CA VAL A 26 -18.61 8.28 -8.97
C VAL A 26 -18.37 7.03 -9.80
N THR A 27 -17.66 7.23 -10.91
CA THR A 27 -17.31 6.15 -11.83
C THR A 27 -16.04 5.42 -11.40
N LEU A 28 -15.81 4.24 -11.97
CA LEU A 28 -14.56 3.49 -11.75
C LEU A 28 -13.32 4.29 -12.16
N ASP A 29 -13.39 5.02 -13.28
CA ASP A 29 -12.30 5.90 -13.73
C ASP A 29 -11.99 6.97 -12.68
N ARG A 30 -13.00 7.51 -12.02
CA ARG A 30 -12.81 8.49 -10.96
C ARG A 30 -12.10 7.89 -9.74
N TYR A 31 -12.43 6.66 -9.35
CA TYR A 31 -11.69 5.96 -8.28
C TYR A 31 -10.24 5.67 -8.67
N VAL A 32 -10.00 5.29 -9.93
CA VAL A 32 -8.64 5.12 -10.45
C VAL A 32 -7.86 6.43 -10.40
N ASP A 33 -8.48 7.54 -10.79
CA ASP A 33 -7.89 8.86 -10.67
C ASP A 33 -7.54 9.20 -9.21
N GLU A 34 -8.45 8.98 -8.28
CA GLU A 34 -8.21 9.25 -6.86
C GLU A 34 -7.06 8.39 -6.29
N ILE A 35 -6.98 7.11 -6.65
CA ILE A 35 -5.85 6.24 -6.30
C ILE A 35 -4.52 6.84 -6.78
N LEU A 36 -4.48 7.38 -8.00
CA LEU A 36 -3.26 7.88 -8.62
C LEU A 36 -2.92 9.33 -8.23
N ARG A 37 -3.89 10.08 -7.71
CA ARG A 37 -3.69 11.50 -7.36
C ARG A 37 -2.88 11.72 -6.09
N SER A 38 -2.73 10.72 -5.26
CA SER A 38 -2.11 10.82 -3.93
C SER A 38 -2.96 11.59 -2.91
N GLY A 39 -2.89 11.17 -1.66
CA GLY A 39 -3.42 11.93 -0.52
C GLY A 39 -2.38 12.87 0.10
N LEU A 40 -1.12 12.80 -0.32
CA LEU A 40 -0.04 13.61 0.25
C LEU A 40 -0.24 15.10 -0.09
N PRO A 41 -0.27 15.98 0.94
CA PRO A 41 -0.34 17.43 0.72
C PRO A 41 0.80 17.92 -0.19
N GLY A 42 0.47 18.80 -1.15
CA GLY A 42 1.43 19.32 -2.11
C GLY A 42 1.79 18.38 -3.28
N VAL A 43 1.35 17.12 -3.26
CA VAL A 43 1.49 16.17 -4.38
C VAL A 43 0.18 16.05 -5.16
N ARG A 44 -0.94 16.01 -4.44
CA ARG A 44 -2.28 15.76 -4.98
C ARG A 44 -2.68 16.67 -6.14
N ASP A 45 -2.38 17.95 -6.05
CA ASP A 45 -2.82 18.97 -7.01
C ASP A 45 -1.82 19.21 -8.14
N LEU A 46 -0.71 18.47 -8.16
CA LEU A 46 0.28 18.56 -9.23
C LEU A 46 -0.21 17.88 -10.51
N PRO A 47 0.21 18.38 -11.69
CA PRO A 47 0.10 17.64 -12.94
C PRO A 47 0.76 16.26 -12.85
N ALA A 48 0.28 15.28 -13.61
CA ALA A 48 0.72 13.87 -13.50
C ALA A 48 2.26 13.71 -13.54
N VAL A 49 2.93 14.36 -14.49
CA VAL A 49 4.40 14.30 -14.64
C VAL A 49 5.12 14.87 -13.40
N ALA A 50 4.64 16.01 -12.88
CA ALA A 50 5.22 16.62 -11.69
C ALA A 50 4.98 15.76 -10.43
N ARG A 51 3.83 15.11 -10.36
CA ARG A 51 3.48 14.18 -9.28
C ARG A 51 4.40 12.96 -9.26
N GLU A 52 4.64 12.34 -10.42
CA GLU A 52 5.60 11.23 -10.55
C GLU A 52 7.00 11.66 -10.07
N ALA A 53 7.50 12.81 -10.54
CA ALA A 53 8.79 13.34 -10.11
C ALA A 53 8.84 13.64 -8.60
N GLN A 54 7.74 14.11 -8.01
CA GLN A 54 7.66 14.37 -6.58
C GLN A 54 7.64 13.09 -5.75
N LEU A 55 6.95 12.05 -6.22
CA LEU A 55 6.96 10.72 -5.57
C LEU A 55 8.33 10.07 -5.67
N ASP A 56 9.03 10.18 -6.81
CA ASP A 56 10.43 9.74 -6.94
C ASP A 56 11.34 10.45 -5.95
N ALA A 57 11.25 11.78 -5.86
CA ALA A 57 12.04 12.58 -4.94
C ALA A 57 11.75 12.21 -3.47
N TYR A 58 10.49 11.96 -3.13
CA TYR A 58 10.08 11.53 -1.80
C TYR A 58 10.70 10.18 -1.42
N LEU A 59 10.63 9.19 -2.32
CA LEU A 59 11.23 7.88 -2.12
C LEU A 59 12.76 7.96 -2.04
N GLU A 60 13.38 8.72 -2.93
CA GLU A 60 14.84 8.90 -2.92
C GLU A 60 15.31 9.58 -1.62
N GLN A 61 14.62 10.60 -1.16
CA GLN A 61 14.92 11.29 0.08
C GLN A 61 14.76 10.37 1.29
N THR A 62 13.72 9.54 1.31
CA THR A 62 13.50 8.52 2.34
C THR A 62 14.67 7.55 2.40
N VAL A 63 15.05 6.98 1.25
CA VAL A 63 16.15 6.04 1.16
C VAL A 63 17.49 6.69 1.57
N ARG A 64 17.72 7.95 1.19
CA ARG A 64 18.97 8.66 1.48
C ARG A 64 19.10 9.06 2.95
N ARG A 65 18.04 9.54 3.58
CA ARG A 65 18.07 10.00 4.98
C ARG A 65 18.39 8.90 5.96
N GLU A 66 17.93 7.69 5.66
CA GLU A 66 17.95 6.61 6.64
C GLU A 66 19.15 5.69 6.53
N LEU A 67 19.81 5.73 5.41
CA LEU A 67 21.08 5.04 5.25
C LEU A 67 22.21 6.05 5.48
N ALA A 68 22.53 6.41 6.71
CA ALA A 68 23.50 7.43 7.17
C ALA A 68 24.91 7.43 6.48
N ALA A 69 25.07 6.75 5.43
CA ALA A 69 26.03 6.70 4.33
C ALA A 69 25.58 5.55 3.43
N PRO A 70 24.68 5.78 2.47
CA PRO A 70 24.14 4.70 1.68
C PRO A 70 25.24 4.12 0.81
N ARG A 71 25.69 2.94 1.17
CA ARG A 71 26.31 2.10 0.15
C ARG A 71 25.20 1.87 -0.89
N ALA A 72 25.48 2.15 -2.14
CA ALA A 72 24.49 2.02 -3.25
C ALA A 72 23.71 0.69 -3.22
N ARG A 73 24.38 -0.37 -2.76
CA ARG A 73 23.78 -1.68 -2.53
C ARG A 73 22.66 -1.69 -1.49
N SER A 74 22.82 -1.01 -0.36
CA SER A 74 21.80 -0.97 0.70
C SER A 74 20.56 -0.18 0.28
N ALA A 75 20.77 0.93 -0.44
CA ALA A 75 19.68 1.73 -1.01
C ALA A 75 18.84 0.91 -1.99
N ARG A 76 19.52 0.13 -2.86
CA ARG A 76 18.84 -0.73 -3.82
C ARG A 76 18.06 -1.86 -3.13
N ILE A 77 18.64 -2.53 -2.14
CA ILE A 77 17.96 -3.57 -1.38
C ILE A 77 16.69 -3.02 -0.70
N LEU A 78 16.75 -1.83 -0.12
CA LEU A 78 15.61 -1.17 0.49
C LEU A 78 14.53 -0.83 -0.56
N ALA A 79 14.92 -0.28 -1.71
CA ALA A 79 14.00 0.04 -2.79
C ALA A 79 13.29 -1.22 -3.36
N ASP A 80 14.04 -2.31 -3.56
CA ASP A 80 13.48 -3.59 -4.03
C ASP A 80 12.55 -4.21 -2.98
N TRP A 81 12.90 -4.10 -1.71
CA TRP A 81 12.05 -4.55 -0.61
C TRP A 81 10.77 -3.74 -0.53
N LEU A 82 10.84 -2.41 -0.61
CA LEU A 82 9.68 -1.52 -0.57
C LEU A 82 8.75 -1.74 -1.78
N ARG A 83 9.32 -1.95 -2.96
CA ARG A 83 8.52 -2.34 -4.15
C ARG A 83 7.79 -3.67 -3.94
N THR A 84 8.45 -4.63 -3.31
CA THR A 84 7.83 -5.93 -3.02
C THR A 84 6.75 -5.81 -1.96
N TYR A 85 6.96 -4.94 -0.96
CA TYR A 85 5.94 -4.60 0.02
C TYR A 85 4.72 -3.93 -0.63
N ALA A 86 4.93 -2.98 -1.54
CA ALA A 86 3.85 -2.35 -2.31
C ALA A 86 2.99 -3.36 -3.08
N ALA A 87 3.59 -4.45 -3.56
CA ALA A 87 2.85 -5.52 -4.21
C ALA A 87 2.06 -6.41 -3.24
N ALA A 88 2.37 -6.35 -1.95
CA ALA A 88 1.67 -7.06 -0.89
C ALA A 88 0.60 -6.19 -0.18
N VAL A 89 0.40 -4.94 -0.63
CA VAL A 89 -0.63 -4.04 -0.06
C VAL A 89 -2.00 -4.71 -0.03
N SER A 90 -2.72 -4.48 1.06
CA SER A 90 -4.03 -5.09 1.36
C SER A 90 -4.00 -6.61 1.49
N THR A 91 -2.84 -7.20 1.75
CA THR A 91 -2.70 -8.63 2.07
C THR A 91 -2.08 -8.84 3.46
N THR A 92 -2.19 -10.06 3.97
CA THR A 92 -1.54 -10.53 5.21
C THR A 92 -0.32 -11.40 4.92
N THR A 93 0.34 -11.19 3.78
CA THR A 93 1.53 -11.93 3.35
C THR A 93 2.64 -11.79 4.39
N SER A 94 3.29 -12.88 4.78
CA SER A 94 4.37 -12.79 5.79
C SER A 94 5.55 -11.95 5.30
N TYR A 95 6.19 -11.24 6.24
CA TYR A 95 7.41 -10.45 5.94
C TYR A 95 8.55 -11.31 5.37
N ASP A 96 8.64 -12.58 5.76
CA ASP A 96 9.61 -13.52 5.19
C ASP A 96 9.33 -13.78 3.71
N THR A 97 8.07 -13.89 3.32
CA THR A 97 7.66 -14.05 1.93
C THR A 97 8.01 -12.80 1.11
N ILE A 98 7.74 -11.60 1.66
CA ILE A 98 8.09 -10.32 1.04
C ILE A 98 9.61 -10.22 0.85
N THR A 99 10.38 -10.51 1.90
CA THR A 99 11.85 -10.49 1.89
C THR A 99 12.43 -11.49 0.89
N GLY A 100 11.91 -12.71 0.88
CA GLY A 100 12.35 -13.75 -0.06
C GLY A 100 12.04 -13.41 -1.52
N ALA A 101 10.96 -12.67 -1.77
CA ALA A 101 10.61 -12.21 -3.12
C ALA A 101 11.48 -11.04 -3.57
N ALA A 102 11.80 -10.10 -2.68
CA ALA A 102 12.73 -9.00 -2.96
C ALA A 102 14.13 -9.50 -3.33
N ALA A 103 14.59 -10.56 -2.69
CA ALA A 103 15.93 -11.11 -2.90
C ALA A 103 16.18 -11.78 -4.25
N ARG A 104 15.10 -12.23 -4.93
CA ARG A 104 15.25 -13.02 -6.17
C ARG A 104 15.83 -12.27 -7.35
N ARG A 105 15.98 -10.95 -7.26
CA ARG A 105 16.48 -10.12 -8.35
C ARG A 105 18.01 -10.04 -8.39
N ASP A 106 18.71 -10.00 -7.23
CA ASP A 106 20.12 -9.60 -7.21
C ASP A 106 20.98 -10.24 -6.11
N GLY A 107 20.68 -11.43 -5.68
CA GLY A 107 21.54 -12.15 -4.74
C GLY A 107 20.82 -12.76 -3.54
N PRO A 108 21.55 -13.17 -2.48
CA PRO A 108 20.91 -13.75 -1.30
C PRO A 108 20.00 -12.73 -0.60
N PRO A 109 18.92 -13.23 0.04
CA PRO A 109 18.01 -12.35 0.79
C PRO A 109 18.78 -11.57 1.87
N PRO A 110 18.40 -10.33 2.13
CA PRO A 110 18.94 -9.61 3.27
C PRO A 110 18.62 -10.37 4.57
N ALA A 111 19.49 -10.24 5.56
CA ALA A 111 19.25 -10.86 6.86
C ALA A 111 17.93 -10.36 7.47
N VAL A 112 17.25 -11.19 8.23
CA VAL A 112 15.98 -10.86 8.91
C VAL A 112 16.12 -9.60 9.77
N SER A 113 17.27 -9.43 10.45
CA SER A 113 17.57 -8.21 11.22
C SER A 113 17.62 -6.94 10.36
N THR A 114 18.11 -7.05 9.12
CA THR A 114 18.15 -5.92 8.18
C THR A 114 16.76 -5.52 7.73
N THR A 115 15.91 -6.49 7.36
CA THR A 115 14.54 -6.21 6.93
C THR A 115 13.66 -5.72 8.06
N ARG A 116 13.87 -6.23 9.29
CA ARG A 116 13.20 -5.70 10.48
C ARG A 116 13.55 -4.23 10.70
N ARG A 117 14.82 -3.87 10.61
CA ARG A 117 15.25 -2.48 10.71
C ARG A 117 14.63 -1.60 9.63
N TYR A 118 14.52 -2.08 8.38
CA TYR A 118 13.86 -1.33 7.32
C TYR A 118 12.38 -1.10 7.64
N ARG A 119 11.69 -2.11 8.11
CA ARG A 119 10.30 -1.99 8.51
C ARG A 119 10.13 -0.97 9.63
N ASP A 120 10.83 -1.17 10.76
CA ASP A 120 10.72 -0.31 11.94
C ASP A 120 10.97 1.17 11.57
N LEU A 121 11.90 1.41 10.66
CA LEU A 121 12.25 2.71 10.15
C LEU A 121 11.14 3.31 9.27
N LEU A 122 10.65 2.57 8.30
CA LEU A 122 9.60 3.02 7.39
C LEU A 122 8.27 3.24 8.13
N GLU A 123 7.98 2.45 9.17
CA GLU A 123 6.86 2.66 10.09
C GLU A 123 7.05 3.95 10.90
N ALA A 124 8.25 4.19 11.46
CA ALA A 124 8.56 5.43 12.17
C ALA A 124 8.47 6.69 11.29
N MET A 125 8.62 6.53 10.00
CA MET A 125 8.46 7.60 8.99
C MET A 125 7.05 7.71 8.42
N TRP A 126 6.10 6.93 8.90
CA TRP A 126 4.72 6.88 8.41
C TRP A 126 4.61 6.50 6.92
N ILE A 127 5.57 5.74 6.39
CA ILE A 127 5.51 5.21 5.02
C ILE A 127 4.80 3.88 5.00
N LEU A 128 5.08 3.02 5.99
CA LEU A 128 4.32 1.81 6.23
C LEU A 128 3.30 2.06 7.33
N GLU A 129 2.10 1.61 7.09
CA GLU A 129 0.96 1.78 7.99
C GLU A 129 0.17 0.46 8.11
N PRO A 130 0.80 -0.60 8.67
CA PRO A 130 0.13 -1.88 8.77
C PRO A 130 -1.13 -1.76 9.65
N VAL A 131 -2.25 -2.28 9.13
CA VAL A 131 -3.51 -2.31 9.85
C VAL A 131 -3.60 -3.63 10.62
N PRO A 132 -3.71 -3.57 11.95
CA PRO A 132 -3.84 -4.78 12.77
C PRO A 132 -5.01 -5.65 12.33
N GLY A 133 -4.76 -6.95 12.26
CA GLY A 133 -5.80 -7.90 11.90
C GLY A 133 -6.92 -7.91 12.95
N TRP A 134 -8.16 -7.70 12.50
CA TRP A 134 -9.33 -7.80 13.36
C TRP A 134 -9.84 -9.22 13.40
N SER A 135 -10.16 -9.73 14.60
CA SER A 135 -10.82 -11.01 14.79
C SER A 135 -12.03 -10.83 15.72
N PRO A 136 -13.20 -11.32 15.34
CA PRO A 136 -14.40 -11.29 16.19
C PRO A 136 -14.28 -12.21 17.39
N SER A 137 -13.25 -13.07 17.45
CA SER A 137 -13.02 -14.00 18.56
C SER A 137 -12.63 -13.26 19.83
N GLN A 138 -13.26 -13.62 20.95
CA GLN A 138 -12.84 -13.15 22.28
C GLN A 138 -11.56 -13.85 22.78
N ASN A 139 -11.07 -14.84 22.03
CA ASN A 139 -9.85 -15.56 22.39
C ASN A 139 -8.62 -14.73 21.97
N GLU A 140 -7.82 -14.29 22.94
CA GLU A 140 -6.60 -13.51 22.70
C GLU A 140 -5.60 -14.23 21.77
N LEU A 141 -5.52 -15.57 21.84
CA LEU A 141 -4.65 -16.35 20.95
C LEU A 141 -5.10 -16.25 19.47
N SER A 142 -6.41 -16.20 19.22
CA SER A 142 -6.92 -16.02 17.86
C SER A 142 -6.62 -14.61 17.31
N ARG A 143 -6.55 -13.61 18.18
CA ARG A 143 -6.18 -12.23 17.80
C ARG A 143 -4.70 -12.12 17.43
N THR A 144 -3.82 -12.86 18.11
CA THR A 144 -2.38 -12.87 17.81
C THR A 144 -2.01 -13.66 16.56
N THR A 145 -2.89 -14.56 16.08
CA THR A 145 -2.66 -15.34 14.86
C THR A 145 -3.13 -14.65 13.59
N THR A 146 -3.93 -13.59 13.71
CA THR A 146 -4.36 -12.78 12.56
C THR A 146 -3.26 -11.80 12.23
N GLY A 147 -2.59 -12.02 11.09
CA GLY A 147 -1.50 -11.14 10.63
C GLY A 147 -2.01 -9.75 10.28
N ASP A 148 -1.15 -8.75 10.47
CA ASP A 148 -1.44 -7.38 10.06
C ASP A 148 -1.62 -7.29 8.55
N LYS A 149 -2.55 -6.48 8.12
CA LYS A 149 -2.76 -6.19 6.71
C LYS A 149 -1.79 -5.07 6.28
N HIS A 150 -0.98 -5.36 5.27
CA HIS A 150 0.01 -4.40 4.79
C HIS A 150 -0.66 -3.20 4.13
N GLN A 151 -0.26 -2.00 4.54
CA GLN A 151 -0.66 -0.75 3.91
C GLN A 151 0.54 0.18 3.79
N LEU A 152 0.52 1.02 2.76
CA LEU A 152 1.35 2.21 2.64
C LEU A 152 0.49 3.42 3.00
N CYS A 153 1.11 4.47 3.47
CA CYS A 153 0.42 5.73 3.80
C CYS A 153 -0.39 6.32 2.63
N ASP A 154 -0.08 5.89 1.41
CA ASP A 154 -0.68 6.44 0.21
C ASP A 154 -0.78 5.38 -0.90
N PRO A 155 -1.98 5.11 -1.45
CA PRO A 155 -2.15 4.19 -2.58
C PRO A 155 -1.43 4.63 -3.85
N ALA A 156 -1.26 5.94 -4.08
CA ALA A 156 -0.50 6.44 -5.22
C ALA A 156 1.00 6.08 -5.10
N LEU A 157 1.54 6.07 -3.88
CA LEU A 157 2.92 5.64 -3.63
C LEU A 157 3.10 4.16 -4.00
N ALA A 158 2.12 3.31 -3.65
CA ALA A 158 2.13 1.90 -4.03
C ALA A 158 2.04 1.72 -5.55
N ALA A 159 1.14 2.44 -6.22
CA ALA A 159 0.99 2.42 -7.66
C ALA A 159 2.28 2.86 -8.37
N HIS A 160 2.92 3.92 -7.88
CA HIS A 160 4.18 4.47 -8.39
C HIS A 160 5.33 3.45 -8.27
N LEU A 161 5.52 2.84 -7.10
CA LEU A 161 6.52 1.79 -6.87
C LEU A 161 6.34 0.58 -7.80
N LEU A 162 5.10 0.30 -8.19
CA LEU A 162 4.75 -0.80 -9.10
C LEU A 162 4.72 -0.39 -10.57
N HIS A 163 4.97 0.89 -10.88
CA HIS A 163 4.86 1.46 -12.23
C HIS A 163 3.48 1.24 -12.86
N LEU A 164 2.43 1.45 -12.06
CA LEU A 164 1.04 1.29 -12.47
C LEU A 164 0.41 2.66 -12.73
N GLY A 165 0.04 2.91 -13.98
CA GLY A 165 -0.85 3.99 -14.35
C GLY A 165 -2.31 3.51 -14.48
N ALA A 166 -3.21 4.41 -14.91
CA ALA A 166 -4.64 4.14 -15.06
C ALA A 166 -4.92 2.90 -15.93
N ALA A 167 -4.28 2.79 -17.08
CA ALA A 167 -4.43 1.63 -17.97
C ALA A 167 -4.05 0.32 -17.28
N GLY A 168 -2.96 0.33 -16.49
CA GLY A 168 -2.51 -0.84 -15.74
C GLY A 168 -3.50 -1.26 -14.65
N LEU A 169 -4.08 -0.30 -13.94
CA LEU A 169 -5.11 -0.54 -12.92
C LEU A 169 -6.41 -1.07 -13.54
N MET A 170 -6.82 -0.53 -14.66
CA MET A 170 -8.01 -0.97 -15.41
C MET A 170 -7.82 -2.32 -16.11
N GLY A 171 -6.63 -2.90 -16.03
CA GLY A 171 -6.32 -4.19 -16.65
C GLY A 171 -6.07 -4.11 -18.16
N VAL A 172 -5.86 -2.91 -18.67
CA VAL A 172 -5.44 -2.66 -20.05
C VAL A 172 -3.93 -2.61 -20.09
N GLY A 173 -3.29 -3.62 -20.68
CA GLY A 173 -1.83 -3.70 -20.77
C GLY A 173 -1.24 -4.99 -20.18
N ARG A 174 0.10 -5.04 -20.10
CA ARG A 174 0.78 -6.21 -19.50
C ARG A 174 0.52 -6.25 -17.99
N PRO A 175 0.10 -7.40 -17.45
CA PRO A 175 -0.07 -7.56 -16.02
C PRO A 175 1.28 -7.35 -15.31
N VAL A 176 1.25 -6.66 -14.17
CA VAL A 176 2.44 -6.55 -13.31
C VAL A 176 2.84 -7.94 -12.85
N GLN A 177 4.00 -8.38 -13.29
CA GLN A 177 4.56 -9.66 -12.84
C GLN A 177 5.28 -9.44 -11.51
N VAL A 178 4.54 -9.53 -10.42
CA VAL A 178 5.15 -9.65 -9.10
C VAL A 178 5.26 -11.12 -8.77
N ALA A 179 6.47 -11.65 -8.78
CA ALA A 179 6.74 -13.05 -8.46
C ALA A 179 6.77 -13.27 -6.94
N LEU A 180 5.67 -12.99 -6.26
CA LEU A 180 5.48 -13.38 -4.86
C LEU A 180 4.93 -14.81 -4.82
N LYS A 181 5.61 -15.73 -4.11
CA LYS A 181 5.02 -17.03 -3.76
C LYS A 181 3.79 -16.76 -2.87
N GLY A 182 2.62 -17.29 -3.26
CA GLY A 182 1.38 -17.10 -2.50
C GLY A 182 0.53 -15.90 -2.93
N VAL A 183 1.07 -14.97 -3.72
CA VAL A 183 0.26 -13.94 -4.38
C VAL A 183 -0.01 -14.40 -5.81
N PRO A 184 -1.26 -14.37 -6.30
CA PRO A 184 -1.56 -14.75 -7.66
C PRO A 184 -0.69 -13.99 -8.67
N ARG A 185 -0.04 -14.69 -9.60
CA ARG A 185 0.86 -14.10 -10.61
C ARG A 185 0.25 -13.01 -11.51
N ARG A 186 -1.07 -12.79 -11.40
CA ARG A 186 -1.85 -11.81 -12.14
C ARG A 186 -2.78 -11.05 -11.18
N THR A 187 -2.24 -10.53 -10.09
CA THR A 187 -3.04 -9.74 -9.17
C THR A 187 -3.37 -8.41 -9.86
N ARG A 188 -4.65 -8.19 -10.11
CA ARG A 188 -5.15 -6.87 -10.47
C ARG A 188 -5.04 -6.00 -9.23
N MET A 189 -4.15 -5.02 -9.26
CA MET A 189 -3.90 -4.16 -8.11
C MET A 189 -5.03 -3.17 -7.81
N LEU A 190 -6.03 -3.07 -8.67
CA LEU A 190 -7.14 -2.14 -8.48
C LEU A 190 -7.88 -2.38 -7.16
N GLY A 191 -8.27 -3.63 -6.86
CA GLY A 191 -8.95 -3.94 -5.60
C GLY A 191 -8.11 -3.63 -4.36
N PRO A 192 -6.87 -4.14 -4.25
CA PRO A 192 -5.96 -3.80 -3.17
C PRO A 192 -5.72 -2.29 -2.99
N LEU A 193 -5.52 -1.54 -4.07
CA LEU A 193 -5.29 -0.10 -3.99
C LEU A 193 -6.58 0.69 -3.71
N PHE A 194 -7.74 0.19 -4.15
CA PHE A 194 -9.02 0.75 -3.73
C PHE A 194 -9.25 0.56 -2.23
N GLU A 195 -8.95 -0.62 -1.68
CA GLU A 195 -8.99 -0.84 -0.24
C GLU A 195 -8.02 0.09 0.51
N SER A 196 -6.81 0.29 -0.02
CA SER A 196 -5.84 1.24 0.55
C SER A 196 -6.37 2.67 0.53
N LEU A 197 -7.06 3.08 -0.54
CA LEU A 197 -7.72 4.40 -0.62
C LEU A 197 -8.82 4.55 0.43
N VAL A 198 -9.61 3.51 0.67
CA VAL A 198 -10.63 3.50 1.73
C VAL A 198 -9.98 3.64 3.10
N VAL A 199 -8.93 2.86 3.39
CA VAL A 199 -8.19 2.95 4.66
C VAL A 199 -7.68 4.37 4.87
N GLN A 200 -7.02 4.98 3.88
CA GLN A 200 -6.53 6.35 3.93
C GLN A 200 -7.65 7.38 4.18
N SER A 201 -8.85 7.12 3.69
CA SER A 201 -9.99 8.06 3.80
C SER A 201 -10.65 8.06 5.18
N ILE A 202 -10.41 7.05 6.02
CA ILE A 202 -11.01 6.89 7.34
C ILE A 202 -10.03 7.11 8.50
N GLN A 203 -8.76 7.35 8.21
CA GLN A 203 -7.73 7.77 9.17
C GLN A 203 -7.76 9.27 9.37
#